data_615d5913bc38ef91c712cdff9ab78d50
#
_entry.id   615d5913bc38ef91c712cdff9ab78d50
#
_cell.length_a   1.000
_cell.length_b   1.000
_cell.length_c   1.000
_cell.angle_alpha   90.00
_cell.angle_beta   90.00
_cell.angle_gamma   90.00
#
_symmetry.space_group_name_H-M   'P 1'
#
loop_
_entity.id
_entity.type
_entity.pdbx_description
1 polymer ?
#
loop_
_entity_poly.entity_id
_entity_poly.type
_entity_poly.pdbx_seq_one_letter_code
_entity_poly.pdbx_strand_id
1 'polypeptide(L)'
;MLKYRPFEMHCHTRHSDGTFLVPQLIESVAAYGYAGLALTDHNAVTGLLEVTEELQRKNNCLVLPGIEWTTFYGHLLVIGCDRFVDWRFVTPDTIDEALQEIRAAGGIAGVAHPCEVGSPLMCGCNW
;
A
#
# COMPACT_ATOMS: atom_id res chain seq x y z
N MET A 1 -19.59 -23.64 -0.64
CA MET A 1 -18.76 -23.01 -1.68
C MET A 1 -18.19 -21.74 -1.11
N LEU A 2 -16.87 -21.64 -0.91
CA LEU A 2 -16.21 -20.42 -0.45
C LEU A 2 -16.41 -19.34 -1.52
N LYS A 3 -17.13 -18.27 -1.19
CA LYS A 3 -17.22 -17.09 -2.06
C LYS A 3 -15.97 -16.27 -1.87
N TYR A 4 -15.05 -16.32 -2.82
CA TYR A 4 -13.93 -15.39 -2.87
C TYR A 4 -14.46 -13.99 -3.18
N ARG A 5 -14.00 -13.01 -2.42
CA ARG A 5 -14.21 -11.59 -2.71
C ARG A 5 -12.87 -10.98 -3.10
N PRO A 6 -12.81 -10.08 -4.09
CA PRO A 6 -11.57 -9.40 -4.44
C PRO A 6 -11.08 -8.53 -3.30
N PHE A 7 -9.79 -8.23 -3.31
CA PHE A 7 -9.13 -7.32 -2.38
C PHE A 7 -8.27 -6.35 -3.17
N GLU A 8 -8.40 -5.05 -2.93
CA GLU A 8 -7.59 -4.04 -3.61
C GLU A 8 -6.24 -3.93 -2.91
N MET A 9 -5.16 -4.14 -3.63
CA MET A 9 -3.82 -4.22 -3.04
C MET A 9 -2.96 -2.97 -3.31
N HIS A 10 -3.44 -2.04 -4.16
CA HIS A 10 -2.68 -0.86 -4.56
C HIS A 10 -3.62 0.31 -4.83
N CYS A 11 -3.73 1.23 -3.91
CA CYS A 11 -4.58 2.40 -4.07
C CYS A 11 -4.05 3.60 -3.28
N HIS A 12 -4.42 4.79 -3.76
CA HIS A 12 -3.95 6.07 -3.26
C HIS A 12 -5.10 6.97 -2.84
N THR A 13 -4.82 7.84 -1.89
CA THR A 13 -5.73 8.87 -1.41
C THR A 13 -5.11 10.26 -1.57
N ARG A 14 -5.79 11.27 -1.03
CA ARG A 14 -5.27 12.64 -0.96
C ARG A 14 -4.07 12.81 -0.01
N HIS A 15 -3.67 11.74 0.68
CA HIS A 15 -2.43 11.73 1.46
C HIS A 15 -1.19 11.61 0.58
N SER A 16 -1.38 11.25 -0.71
CA SER A 16 -0.38 11.33 -1.77
C SER A 16 -0.96 11.96 -3.04
N ASP A 17 -1.18 11.21 -4.08
CA ASP A 17 -1.61 11.69 -5.40
C ASP A 17 -3.01 11.22 -5.82
N GLY A 18 -3.68 10.45 -4.98
CA GLY A 18 -5.05 10.03 -5.20
C GLY A 18 -6.08 11.16 -5.04
N THR A 19 -7.26 10.97 -5.59
CA THR A 19 -8.33 11.98 -5.56
C THR A 19 -9.34 11.76 -4.44
N PHE A 20 -9.42 10.56 -3.88
CA PHE A 20 -10.35 10.21 -2.81
C PHE A 20 -9.84 10.62 -1.43
N LEU A 21 -10.78 11.04 -0.56
CA LEU A 21 -10.56 10.98 0.88
C LEU A 21 -10.60 9.51 1.34
N VAL A 22 -9.94 9.17 2.45
CA VAL A 22 -9.90 7.79 2.97
C VAL A 22 -11.29 7.17 3.15
N PRO A 23 -12.29 7.84 3.76
CA PRO A 23 -13.64 7.29 3.88
C PRO A 23 -14.30 7.04 2.52
N GLN A 24 -14.12 7.95 1.56
CA GLN A 24 -14.69 7.82 0.22
C GLN A 24 -14.09 6.63 -0.54
N LEU A 25 -12.78 6.40 -0.41
CA LEU A 25 -12.12 5.25 -1.01
C LEU A 25 -12.67 3.94 -0.44
N ILE A 26 -12.79 3.83 0.89
CA ILE A 26 -13.33 2.64 1.56
C ILE A 26 -14.77 2.38 1.11
N GLU A 27 -15.61 3.41 1.07
CA GLU A 27 -17.01 3.30 0.61
C GLU A 27 -17.08 2.86 -0.86
N SER A 28 -16.22 3.41 -1.72
CA SER A 28 -16.16 3.04 -3.13
C SER A 28 -15.75 1.58 -3.33
N VAL A 29 -14.66 1.15 -2.70
CA VAL A 29 -14.15 -0.23 -2.78
C VAL A 29 -15.20 -1.22 -2.27
N ALA A 30 -15.88 -0.92 -1.17
CA ALA A 30 -16.97 -1.73 -0.65
C ALA A 30 -18.16 -1.82 -1.61
N ALA A 31 -18.54 -0.71 -2.25
CA ALA A 31 -19.64 -0.65 -3.22
C ALA A 31 -19.37 -1.52 -4.46
N TYR A 32 -18.11 -1.67 -4.86
CA TYR A 32 -17.69 -2.60 -5.92
C TYR A 32 -17.62 -4.07 -5.48
N GLY A 33 -17.93 -4.37 -4.23
CA GLY A 33 -18.02 -5.74 -3.71
C GLY A 33 -16.70 -6.33 -3.23
N TYR A 34 -15.65 -5.52 -3.08
CA TYR A 34 -14.36 -5.94 -2.52
C TYR A 34 -14.48 -6.28 -1.02
N ALA A 35 -13.64 -7.17 -0.54
CA ALA A 35 -13.55 -7.52 0.87
C ALA A 35 -12.78 -6.48 1.68
N GLY A 36 -11.90 -5.74 1.03
CA GLY A 36 -11.05 -4.74 1.64
C GLY A 36 -10.04 -4.16 0.68
N LEU A 37 -9.15 -3.36 1.24
CA LEU A 37 -8.06 -2.71 0.52
C LEU A 37 -6.79 -2.63 1.37
N ALA A 38 -5.64 -2.53 0.73
CA ALA A 38 -4.41 -2.03 1.33
C ALA A 38 -4.27 -0.55 0.98
N LEU A 39 -4.15 0.30 2.00
CA LEU A 39 -3.96 1.73 1.80
C LEU A 39 -2.47 2.00 1.57
N THR A 40 -2.10 2.34 0.34
CA THR A 40 -0.71 2.36 -0.14
C THR A 40 -0.30 3.70 -0.72
N ASP A 41 -0.58 4.79 -0.02
CA ASP A 41 -0.17 6.13 -0.42
C ASP A 41 1.36 6.23 -0.62
N HIS A 42 1.81 7.01 -1.60
CA HIS A 42 3.23 7.24 -1.90
C HIS A 42 3.96 7.82 -0.70
N ASN A 43 4.93 7.07 -0.17
CA ASN A 43 5.81 7.49 0.92
C ASN A 43 5.09 8.09 2.14
N ALA A 44 3.81 7.76 2.32
CA ALA A 44 2.96 8.30 3.36
C ALA A 44 2.12 7.21 4.03
N VAL A 45 2.01 7.28 5.34
CA VAL A 45 1.14 6.43 6.17
C VAL A 45 0.08 7.23 6.93
N THR A 46 0.01 8.52 6.68
CA THR A 46 -0.88 9.44 7.42
C THR A 46 -2.36 9.15 7.17
N GLY A 47 -2.71 8.59 6.01
CA GLY A 47 -4.08 8.14 5.71
C GLY A 47 -4.60 7.08 6.67
N LEU A 48 -3.72 6.28 7.26
CA LEU A 48 -4.11 5.25 8.24
C LEU A 48 -4.72 5.84 9.52
N LEU A 49 -4.41 7.09 9.85
CA LEU A 49 -4.99 7.79 11.01
C LEU A 49 -6.50 8.05 10.85
N GLU A 50 -7.01 8.05 9.62
CA GLU A 50 -8.43 8.22 9.33
C GLU A 50 -9.19 6.89 9.30
N VAL A 51 -8.49 5.75 9.32
CA VAL A 51 -9.10 4.42 9.31
C VAL A 51 -9.56 4.05 10.71
N THR A 52 -10.87 4.01 10.93
CA THR A 52 -11.47 3.59 12.20
C THR A 52 -12.13 2.22 12.09
N GLU A 53 -12.24 1.51 13.22
CA GLU A 53 -12.98 0.23 13.26
C GLU A 53 -14.44 0.42 12.85
N GLU A 54 -15.05 1.55 13.23
CA GLU A 54 -16.42 1.87 12.87
C GLU A 54 -16.58 2.01 11.34
N LEU A 55 -15.65 2.72 10.70
CA LEU A 55 -15.66 2.92 9.24
C LEU A 55 -15.54 1.58 8.51
N GLN A 56 -14.62 0.73 8.93
CA GLN A 56 -14.43 -0.60 8.35
C GLN A 56 -15.67 -1.49 8.57
N ARG A 57 -16.21 -1.51 9.78
CA ARG A 57 -17.41 -2.30 10.11
C ARG A 57 -18.64 -1.84 9.35
N LYS A 58 -18.88 -0.52 9.27
CA LYS A 58 -20.01 0.06 8.54
C LYS A 58 -20.03 -0.37 7.08
N ASN A 59 -18.85 -0.41 6.45
CA ASN A 59 -18.69 -0.73 5.04
C ASN A 59 -18.42 -2.22 4.77
N ASN A 60 -18.29 -3.05 5.81
CA ASN A 60 -17.85 -4.44 5.69
C ASN A 60 -16.60 -4.56 4.78
N CYS A 61 -15.63 -3.68 5.00
CA CYS A 61 -14.43 -3.50 4.20
C CYS A 61 -13.20 -3.42 5.12
N LEU A 62 -12.32 -4.40 5.02
CA LEU A 62 -11.07 -4.42 5.79
C LEU A 62 -10.05 -3.47 5.16
N VAL A 63 -9.35 -2.73 6.00
CA VAL A 63 -8.21 -1.90 5.55
C VAL A 63 -6.92 -2.44 6.15
N LEU A 64 -6.01 -2.86 5.30
CA LEU A 64 -4.65 -3.23 5.69
C LEU A 64 -3.75 -2.00 5.67
N PRO A 65 -2.87 -1.83 6.67
CA PRO A 65 -1.84 -0.82 6.60
C PRO A 65 -0.89 -1.12 5.45
N GLY A 66 -0.55 -0.09 4.69
CA GLY A 66 0.38 -0.19 3.58
C GLY A 66 1.06 1.14 3.29
N ILE A 67 2.02 1.08 2.41
CA ILE A 67 2.74 2.23 1.87
C ILE A 67 3.33 1.81 0.53
N GLU A 68 3.32 2.69 -0.47
CA GLU A 68 4.14 2.52 -1.66
C GLU A 68 5.43 3.30 -1.52
N TRP A 69 6.53 2.59 -1.35
CA TRP A 69 7.86 3.18 -1.40
C TRP A 69 8.17 3.67 -2.81
N THR A 70 8.21 4.95 -2.99
CA THR A 70 8.55 5.59 -4.26
C THR A 70 9.99 6.03 -4.22
N THR A 71 10.83 5.35 -4.97
CA THR A 71 12.28 5.54 -4.96
C THR A 71 12.85 5.66 -6.37
N PHE A 72 14.12 6.02 -6.50
CA PHE A 72 14.84 6.04 -7.77
C PHE A 72 15.07 4.63 -8.36
N TYR A 73 14.92 3.58 -7.57
CA TYR A 73 15.15 2.19 -7.99
C TYR A 73 13.88 1.47 -8.43
N GLY A 74 12.76 2.16 -8.34
CA GLY A 74 11.43 1.63 -8.58
C GLY A 74 10.52 1.75 -7.37
N HIS A 75 9.31 1.23 -7.50
CA HIS A 75 8.31 1.29 -6.45
C HIS A 75 8.12 -0.08 -5.80
N LEU A 76 7.97 -0.08 -4.48
CA LEU A 76 7.65 -1.28 -3.70
C LEU A 76 6.38 -1.05 -2.88
N LEU A 77 5.42 -1.95 -3.02
CA LEU A 77 4.29 -2.04 -2.11
C LEU A 77 4.74 -2.77 -0.85
N VAL A 78 4.63 -2.13 0.30
CA VAL A 78 4.85 -2.73 1.61
C VAL A 78 3.51 -2.76 2.34
N ILE A 79 3.04 -3.95 2.72
CA ILE A 79 1.68 -4.16 3.22
C ILE A 79 1.72 -5.00 4.48
N GLY A 80 0.87 -4.65 5.46
CA GLY A 80 0.61 -5.43 6.65
C GLY A 80 1.63 -5.28 7.77
N CYS A 81 2.56 -4.32 7.68
CA CYS A 81 3.49 -4.04 8.75
C CYS A 81 2.77 -3.48 9.98
N ASP A 82 3.11 -3.98 11.15
CA ASP A 82 2.64 -3.48 12.45
C ASP A 82 3.39 -2.21 12.91
N ARG A 83 4.48 -1.87 12.23
CA ARG A 83 5.31 -0.70 12.47
C ARG A 83 5.85 -0.13 11.17
N PHE A 84 6.21 1.15 11.21
CA PHE A 84 6.89 1.81 10.09
C PHE A 84 8.30 1.23 9.89
N VAL A 85 8.64 0.88 8.64
CA VAL A 85 9.99 0.53 8.20
C VAL A 85 10.51 1.66 7.33
N ASP A 86 11.68 2.19 7.65
CA ASP A 86 12.24 3.35 6.96
C ASP A 86 12.83 2.97 5.60
N TRP A 87 12.30 3.57 4.54
CA TRP A 87 12.69 3.32 3.16
C TRP A 87 13.74 4.30 2.61
N ARG A 88 13.96 5.44 3.29
CA ARG A 88 14.67 6.61 2.74
C ARG A 88 16.12 6.33 2.38
N PHE A 89 16.75 5.36 3.01
CA PHE A 89 18.14 4.99 2.79
C PHE A 89 18.32 3.60 2.18
N VAL A 90 17.23 3.00 1.72
CA VAL A 90 17.26 1.69 1.07
C VAL A 90 17.78 1.82 -0.36
N THR A 91 18.73 0.97 -0.71
CA THR A 91 19.38 0.89 -2.03
C THR A 91 19.36 -0.57 -2.51
N PRO A 92 19.69 -0.85 -3.78
CA PRO A 92 19.82 -2.23 -4.25
C PRO A 92 20.78 -3.09 -3.42
N ASP A 93 21.80 -2.48 -2.79
CA ASP A 93 22.76 -3.21 -1.95
C ASP A 93 22.21 -3.53 -0.55
N THR A 94 21.18 -2.80 -0.09
CA THR A 94 20.61 -2.92 1.26
C THR A 94 19.16 -3.40 1.27
N ILE A 95 18.57 -3.67 0.12
CA ILE A 95 17.16 -4.06 0.00
C ILE A 95 16.84 -5.35 0.77
N ASP A 96 17.75 -6.31 0.79
CA ASP A 96 17.54 -7.57 1.50
C ASP A 96 17.36 -7.37 3.01
N GLU A 97 18.10 -6.43 3.62
CA GLU A 97 17.97 -6.07 5.02
C GLU A 97 16.59 -5.45 5.30
N ALA A 98 16.17 -4.52 4.44
CA ALA A 98 14.86 -3.89 4.55
C ALA A 98 13.71 -4.90 4.38
N LEU A 99 13.83 -5.86 3.45
CA LEU A 99 12.86 -6.94 3.28
C LEU A 99 12.78 -7.86 4.51
N GLN A 100 13.90 -8.09 5.18
CA GLN A 100 13.92 -8.84 6.45
C GLN A 100 13.19 -8.07 7.56
N GLU A 101 13.41 -6.75 7.66
CA GLU A 101 12.69 -5.89 8.61
C GLU A 101 11.18 -5.89 8.35
N ILE A 102 10.74 -5.77 7.10
CA ILE A 102 9.33 -5.83 6.71
C ILE A 102 8.71 -7.16 7.17
N ARG A 103 9.40 -8.29 6.91
CA ARG A 103 8.91 -9.61 7.34
C ARG A 103 8.87 -9.73 8.86
N ALA A 104 9.87 -9.20 9.57
CA ALA A 104 9.90 -9.19 11.03
C ALA A 104 8.79 -8.29 11.64
N ALA A 105 8.31 -7.30 10.89
CA ALA A 105 7.15 -6.48 11.21
C ALA A 105 5.81 -7.09 10.77
N GLY A 106 5.78 -8.37 10.36
CA GLY A 106 4.57 -9.06 9.92
C GLY A 106 4.11 -8.73 8.51
N GLY A 107 4.83 -7.89 7.79
CA GLY A 107 4.47 -7.41 6.47
C GLY A 107 5.02 -8.27 5.32
N ILE A 108 4.57 -7.91 4.13
CA ILE A 108 5.07 -8.40 2.85
C ILE A 108 5.46 -7.22 1.98
N ALA A 109 6.38 -7.44 1.04
CA ALA A 109 6.72 -6.47 0.02
C ALA A 109 6.64 -7.09 -1.37
N GLY A 110 6.27 -6.27 -2.35
CA GLY A 110 6.21 -6.64 -3.76
C GLY A 110 6.53 -5.45 -4.66
N VAL A 111 7.11 -5.71 -5.82
CA VAL A 111 7.38 -4.65 -6.81
C VAL A 111 6.06 -4.15 -7.39
N ALA A 112 5.87 -2.83 -7.38
CA ALA A 112 4.74 -2.19 -8.06
C ALA A 112 5.09 -1.96 -9.53
N HIS A 113 4.11 -2.14 -10.42
CA HIS A 113 4.17 -1.84 -11.86
C HIS A 113 5.58 -1.92 -12.51
N PRO A 114 6.27 -3.10 -12.45
CA PRO A 114 7.68 -3.25 -12.83
C PRO A 114 7.97 -2.96 -14.30
N CYS A 115 6.95 -2.95 -15.15
CA CYS A 115 7.06 -2.69 -16.58
C CYS A 115 6.71 -1.23 -16.96
N GLU A 116 6.38 -0.38 -15.99
CA GLU A 116 6.10 1.02 -16.23
C GLU A 116 7.40 1.80 -16.44
N VAL A 117 7.57 2.37 -17.62
CA VAL A 117 8.79 3.09 -18.02
C VAL A 117 8.50 4.53 -18.50
N GLY A 118 7.26 4.96 -18.36
CA GLY A 118 6.79 6.22 -18.94
C GLY A 118 7.09 7.47 -18.12
N SER A 119 7.58 7.34 -16.89
CA SER A 119 7.85 8.47 -15.99
C SER A 119 9.25 8.36 -15.39
N PRO A 120 9.95 9.49 -15.19
CA PRO A 120 11.24 9.50 -14.49
C PRO A 120 11.19 8.97 -13.05
N LEU A 121 10.00 8.99 -12.44
CA LEU A 121 9.75 8.47 -11.08
C LEU A 121 9.09 7.08 -11.10
N MET A 122 8.86 6.51 -12.28
CA MET A 122 8.34 5.17 -12.50
C MET A 122 9.34 4.40 -13.34
N CYS A 123 10.51 4.15 -12.78
CA CYS A 123 11.65 3.58 -13.51
C CYS A 123 11.62 2.04 -13.58
N GLY A 124 10.45 1.44 -13.49
CA GLY A 124 10.33 -0.01 -13.52
C GLY A 124 10.89 -0.66 -12.26
N CYS A 125 11.77 -1.63 -12.42
CA CYS A 125 12.37 -2.35 -11.32
C CYS A 125 13.90 -2.37 -11.48
N ASN A 126 14.58 -1.55 -10.70
CA ASN A 126 16.05 -1.46 -10.66
C ASN A 126 16.61 -1.86 -9.27
N TRP A 127 15.83 -2.63 -8.55
CA TRP A 127 16.20 -3.21 -7.26
C TRP A 127 17.16 -4.40 -7.42
#